data_64df86a6e6df475c121a40a79eea0f07
#
_entry.id   64df86a6e6df475c121a40a79eea0f07
#
_cell.length_a   1.000
_cell.length_b   1.000
_cell.length_c   1.000
_cell.angle_alpha   90.00
_cell.angle_beta   90.00
_cell.angle_gamma   90.00
#
_symmetry.space_group_name_H-M   'P 1'
#
loop_
_entity.id
_entity.type
_entity.pdbx_description
1 polymer ?
#
loop_
_entity_poly.entity_id
_entity_poly.type
_entity_poly.pdbx_seq_one_letter_code
_entity_poly.pdbx_strand_id
1 'polypeptide(L)'
;ILAGNHLSYLDIIVIGSQLKTCYVTSTEIRETPGLGHVCLMAGCLFVERRSRSQLHKEIDELKQGLDRGLVVTIFPEATSTNGDAVLRFRRPLFLSAVQAQKPVVPICVNYKTIAGEPVTLKNRDEICWYGDMPFGSHLWNVCGRGPIEADLHFLPGVTPGREEDPGDVAVRAQTAVEAVFRPIGK
;
A
#
# COMPACT_ATOMS: atom_id res chain seq x y z
N ILE A 1 3.66 -3.22 -11.42
CA ILE A 1 2.95 -2.68 -10.24
C ILE A 1 3.31 -3.54 -9.05
N LEU A 2 3.52 -2.90 -7.88
CA LEU A 2 3.52 -3.59 -6.58
C LEU A 2 2.14 -3.41 -5.96
N ALA A 3 1.55 -4.47 -5.41
CA ALA A 3 0.24 -4.43 -4.76
C ALA A 3 0.32 -5.11 -3.39
N GLY A 4 0.10 -4.36 -2.31
CA GLY A 4 0.32 -4.84 -0.95
C GLY A 4 -0.81 -4.57 0.03
N ASN A 5 -0.74 -5.27 1.18
CA ASN A 5 -1.51 -4.92 2.36
C ASN A 5 -1.07 -3.55 2.90
N HIS A 6 -1.91 -2.92 3.70
CA HIS A 6 -1.67 -1.58 4.23
C HIS A 6 -1.98 -1.52 5.73
N LEU A 7 -0.96 -1.29 6.54
CA LEU A 7 -1.06 -1.22 7.99
C LEU A 7 -0.80 0.19 8.53
N SER A 8 0.07 0.94 7.81
CA SER A 8 0.52 2.25 8.28
C SER A 8 1.18 3.05 7.15
N TYR A 9 1.32 4.37 7.31
CA TYR A 9 2.21 5.17 6.46
C TYR A 9 3.68 4.70 6.54
N LEU A 10 4.04 3.94 7.56
CA LEU A 10 5.38 3.35 7.69
C LEU A 10 5.67 2.30 6.60
N ASP A 11 4.63 1.68 6.01
CA ASP A 11 4.79 0.75 4.89
C ASP A 11 5.52 1.39 3.71
N ILE A 12 5.29 2.70 3.50
CA ILE A 12 5.98 3.50 2.48
C ILE A 12 7.48 3.53 2.74
N ILE A 13 7.88 3.70 4.01
CA ILE A 13 9.29 3.73 4.41
C ILE A 13 9.90 2.34 4.26
N VAL A 14 9.21 1.28 4.71
CA VAL A 14 9.66 -0.11 4.59
C VAL A 14 9.90 -0.47 3.12
N ILE A 15 8.93 -0.22 2.24
CA ILE A 15 9.04 -0.53 0.82
C ILE A 15 10.10 0.35 0.16
N GLY A 16 10.12 1.66 0.45
CA GLY A 16 11.04 2.64 -0.11
C GLY A 16 12.51 2.37 0.28
N SER A 17 12.76 1.68 1.41
CA SER A 17 14.10 1.26 1.81
C SER A 17 14.68 0.17 0.90
N GLN A 18 13.86 -0.58 0.19
CA GLN A 18 14.27 -1.72 -0.65
C GLN A 18 14.30 -1.38 -2.13
N LEU A 19 13.44 -0.48 -2.59
CA LEU A 19 13.37 -0.12 -4.01
C LEU A 19 12.79 1.27 -4.22
N LYS A 20 13.17 1.88 -5.35
CA LYS A 20 12.58 3.14 -5.79
C LYS A 20 11.23 2.87 -6.44
N THR A 21 10.16 3.42 -5.87
CA THR A 21 8.80 3.29 -6.37
C THR A 21 8.02 4.57 -6.15
N CYS A 22 7.03 4.83 -7.01
CA CYS A 22 6.01 5.85 -6.81
C CYS A 22 4.82 5.23 -6.07
N TYR A 23 4.19 5.97 -5.18
CA TYR A 23 3.02 5.50 -4.44
C TYR A 23 1.76 6.17 -4.97
N VAL A 24 0.63 5.45 -4.90
CA VAL A 24 -0.69 6.00 -5.23
C VAL A 24 -1.45 6.27 -3.94
N THR A 25 -1.83 7.51 -3.73
CA THR A 25 -2.59 7.96 -2.56
C THR A 25 -3.78 8.82 -2.97
N SER A 26 -4.70 9.11 -2.04
CA SER A 26 -5.85 9.96 -2.34
C SER A 26 -5.50 11.45 -2.31
N THR A 27 -6.24 12.26 -3.07
CA THR A 27 -6.12 13.73 -3.03
C THR A 27 -6.39 14.30 -1.64
N GLU A 28 -7.21 13.64 -0.83
CA GLU A 28 -7.49 14.01 0.57
C GLU A 28 -6.21 14.02 1.43
N ILE A 29 -5.33 13.05 1.20
CA ILE A 29 -4.03 12.98 1.90
C ILE A 29 -3.15 14.18 1.54
N ARG A 30 -3.24 14.70 0.29
CA ARG A 30 -2.50 15.89 -0.13
C ARG A 30 -2.84 17.13 0.71
N GLU A 31 -4.10 17.23 1.15
CA GLU A 31 -4.61 18.34 1.95
C GLU A 31 -4.33 18.18 3.44
N THR A 32 -3.88 17.00 3.88
CA THR A 32 -3.55 16.75 5.29
C THR A 32 -2.23 17.45 5.64
N PRO A 33 -2.23 18.38 6.61
CA PRO A 33 -1.04 19.11 7.02
C PRO A 33 0.12 18.18 7.41
N GLY A 34 1.30 18.46 6.87
CA GLY A 34 2.50 17.65 7.08
C GLY A 34 2.54 16.38 6.21
N LEU A 35 1.54 15.52 6.28
CA LEU A 35 1.48 14.26 5.53
C LEU A 35 1.46 14.49 4.00
N GLY A 36 0.69 15.47 3.53
CA GLY A 36 0.66 15.84 2.11
C GLY A 36 2.04 16.23 1.56
N HIS A 37 2.84 16.97 2.34
CA HIS A 37 4.20 17.32 1.95
C HIS A 37 5.13 16.12 1.92
N VAL A 38 5.01 15.20 2.89
CA VAL A 38 5.78 13.93 2.89
C VAL A 38 5.44 13.11 1.66
N CYS A 39 4.17 12.98 1.31
CA CYS A 39 3.73 12.25 0.12
C CYS A 39 4.24 12.90 -1.18
N LEU A 40 4.24 14.24 -1.27
CA LEU A 40 4.81 14.96 -2.42
C LEU A 40 6.31 14.69 -2.57
N MET A 41 7.07 14.76 -1.48
CA MET A 41 8.51 14.46 -1.47
C MET A 41 8.80 13.00 -1.80
N ALA A 42 7.92 12.09 -1.40
CA ALA A 42 8.01 10.66 -1.72
C ALA A 42 7.62 10.32 -3.18
N GLY A 43 7.25 11.33 -4.00
CA GLY A 43 6.84 11.11 -5.39
C GLY A 43 5.49 10.42 -5.53
N CYS A 44 4.57 10.61 -4.57
CA CYS A 44 3.24 10.02 -4.64
C CYS A 44 2.42 10.61 -5.79
N LEU A 45 1.70 9.73 -6.47
CA LEU A 45 0.66 10.06 -7.43
C LEU A 45 -0.67 10.19 -6.67
N PHE A 46 -1.35 11.34 -6.85
CA PHE A 46 -2.59 11.62 -6.13
C PHE A 46 -3.79 11.29 -7.01
N VAL A 47 -4.69 10.46 -6.50
CA VAL A 47 -5.88 9.99 -7.21
C VAL A 47 -7.16 10.44 -6.51
N GLU A 48 -8.15 10.94 -7.28
CA GLU A 48 -9.47 11.30 -6.79
C GLU A 48 -10.42 10.10 -6.84
N ARG A 49 -10.63 9.45 -5.72
CA ARG A 49 -11.39 8.19 -5.64
C ARG A 49 -12.90 8.36 -5.67
N ARG A 50 -13.42 9.58 -5.52
CA ARG A 50 -14.86 9.88 -5.43
C ARG A 50 -15.51 10.12 -6.79
N SER A 51 -14.75 10.51 -7.80
CA SER A 51 -15.25 10.81 -9.14
C SER A 51 -14.92 9.70 -10.14
N ARG A 52 -15.95 9.05 -10.70
CA ARG A 52 -15.76 8.02 -11.74
C ARG A 52 -15.08 8.56 -13.00
N SER A 53 -15.35 9.81 -13.38
CA SER A 53 -14.74 10.44 -14.56
C SER A 53 -13.25 10.71 -14.36
N GLN A 54 -12.83 11.05 -13.15
CA GLN A 54 -11.42 11.27 -12.82
C GLN A 54 -10.67 9.95 -12.69
N LEU A 55 -11.32 8.89 -12.18
CA LEU A 55 -10.72 7.57 -12.05
C LEU A 55 -10.16 7.04 -13.39
N HIS A 56 -10.87 7.23 -14.51
CA HIS A 56 -10.37 6.83 -15.83
C HIS A 56 -9.08 7.58 -16.20
N LYS A 57 -9.06 8.90 -16.00
CA LYS A 57 -7.87 9.71 -16.26
C LYS A 57 -6.66 9.23 -15.43
N GLU A 58 -6.89 8.92 -14.17
CA GLU A 58 -5.87 8.44 -13.25
C GLU A 58 -5.33 7.07 -13.64
N ILE A 59 -6.21 6.16 -14.08
CA ILE A 59 -5.81 4.86 -14.63
C ILE A 59 -4.93 5.05 -15.87
N ASP A 60 -5.27 6.00 -16.74
CA ASP A 60 -4.47 6.33 -17.90
C ASP A 60 -3.11 6.94 -17.53
N GLU A 61 -3.05 7.82 -16.54
CA GLU A 61 -1.79 8.36 -16.01
C GLU A 61 -0.89 7.27 -15.41
N LEU A 62 -1.49 6.35 -14.63
CA LEU A 62 -0.79 5.17 -14.10
C LEU A 62 -0.25 4.31 -15.24
N LYS A 63 -1.09 4.02 -16.24
CA LYS A 63 -0.68 3.26 -17.42
C LYS A 63 0.51 3.91 -18.12
N GLN A 64 0.44 5.22 -18.36
CA GLN A 64 1.56 5.96 -18.97
C GLN A 64 2.84 5.88 -18.12
N GLY A 65 2.72 5.95 -16.80
CA GLY A 65 3.85 5.74 -15.89
C GLY A 65 4.48 4.35 -16.05
N LEU A 66 3.65 3.32 -16.08
CA LEU A 66 4.08 1.93 -16.28
C LEU A 66 4.73 1.71 -17.65
N ASP A 67 4.20 2.32 -18.72
CA ASP A 67 4.75 2.23 -20.07
C ASP A 67 6.14 2.92 -20.15
N ARG A 68 6.38 3.94 -19.32
CA ARG A 68 7.69 4.59 -19.18
C ARG A 68 8.67 3.84 -18.27
N GLY A 69 8.26 2.68 -17.72
CA GLY A 69 9.09 1.84 -16.86
C GLY A 69 9.10 2.22 -15.40
N LEU A 70 8.17 3.07 -14.94
CA LEU A 70 8.05 3.38 -13.51
C LEU A 70 7.54 2.16 -12.73
N VAL A 71 8.12 1.93 -11.56
CA VAL A 71 7.56 1.02 -10.57
C VAL A 71 6.54 1.80 -9.74
N VAL A 72 5.33 1.29 -9.65
CA VAL A 72 4.23 1.92 -8.91
C VAL A 72 3.74 0.99 -7.83
N THR A 73 3.69 1.46 -6.60
CA THR A 73 3.11 0.74 -5.46
C THR A 73 1.69 1.23 -5.20
N ILE A 74 0.78 0.28 -5.11
CA ILE A 74 -0.62 0.53 -4.75
C ILE A 74 -0.97 -0.23 -3.47
N PHE A 75 -1.85 0.37 -2.66
CA PHE A 75 -2.48 -0.28 -1.53
C PHE A 75 -3.97 -0.47 -1.87
N PRO A 76 -4.34 -1.61 -2.49
CA PRO A 76 -5.67 -1.79 -3.05
C PRO A 76 -6.77 -2.01 -2.00
N GLU A 77 -6.42 -2.16 -0.73
CA GLU A 77 -7.36 -2.10 0.40
C GLU A 77 -8.05 -0.72 0.50
N ALA A 78 -7.41 0.33 -0.04
CA ALA A 78 -7.86 1.72 -0.04
C ALA A 78 -7.99 2.37 1.35
N THR A 79 -7.53 1.72 2.37
CA THR A 79 -7.37 2.22 3.75
C THR A 79 -6.28 1.41 4.44
N SER A 80 -5.65 1.97 5.45
CA SER A 80 -4.80 1.22 6.36
C SER A 80 -5.63 0.52 7.44
N THR A 81 -5.09 -0.57 8.00
CA THR A 81 -5.80 -1.49 8.90
C THR A 81 -5.04 -1.72 10.20
N ASN A 82 -5.72 -2.33 11.15
CA ASN A 82 -5.18 -2.70 12.45
C ASN A 82 -4.37 -4.02 12.45
N GLY A 83 -4.22 -4.65 11.28
CA GLY A 83 -3.46 -5.89 11.15
C GLY A 83 -4.19 -7.18 11.52
N ASP A 84 -5.50 -7.16 11.72
CA ASP A 84 -6.28 -8.39 12.00
C ASP A 84 -6.40 -9.30 10.77
N ALA A 85 -6.49 -8.70 9.58
CA ALA A 85 -6.61 -9.39 8.30
C ALA A 85 -6.23 -8.46 7.15
N VAL A 86 -5.94 -9.04 5.97
CA VAL A 86 -5.87 -8.32 4.70
C VAL A 86 -7.30 -8.02 4.24
N LEU A 87 -7.61 -6.76 3.94
CA LEU A 87 -8.90 -6.40 3.39
C LEU A 87 -8.98 -6.71 1.90
N ARG A 88 -10.21 -6.71 1.39
CA ARG A 88 -10.47 -6.97 -0.03
C ARG A 88 -9.72 -5.98 -0.92
N PHE A 89 -8.95 -6.50 -1.86
CA PHE A 89 -8.28 -5.71 -2.90
C PHE A 89 -9.31 -5.19 -3.90
N ARG A 90 -9.37 -3.85 -4.05
CA ARG A 90 -10.29 -3.16 -4.95
C ARG A 90 -9.72 -3.15 -6.36
N ARG A 91 -10.53 -3.55 -7.33
CA ARG A 91 -10.15 -3.77 -8.73
C ARG A 91 -9.69 -2.54 -9.53
N PRO A 92 -10.12 -1.28 -9.26
CA PRO A 92 -9.92 -0.19 -10.23
C PRO A 92 -8.47 0.05 -10.64
N LEU A 93 -7.53 0.04 -9.69
CA LEU A 93 -6.12 0.31 -9.99
C LEU A 93 -5.44 -0.83 -10.75
N PHE A 94 -5.97 -2.06 -10.68
CA PHE A 94 -5.46 -3.19 -11.45
C PHE A 94 -5.76 -3.07 -12.95
N LEU A 95 -6.74 -2.25 -13.33
CA LEU A 95 -7.04 -1.99 -14.75
C LEU A 95 -5.84 -1.38 -15.48
N SER A 96 -5.06 -0.53 -14.81
CA SER A 96 -3.83 0.02 -15.42
C SER A 96 -2.80 -1.06 -15.75
N ALA A 97 -2.68 -2.10 -14.90
CA ALA A 97 -1.79 -3.24 -15.16
C ALA A 97 -2.28 -4.07 -16.37
N VAL A 98 -3.59 -4.33 -16.45
CA VAL A 98 -4.20 -5.05 -17.56
C VAL A 98 -4.00 -4.27 -18.87
N GLN A 99 -4.30 -2.98 -18.89
CA GLN A 99 -4.14 -2.13 -20.08
C GLN A 99 -2.69 -1.95 -20.50
N ALA A 100 -1.75 -1.82 -19.57
CA ALA A 100 -0.33 -1.71 -19.84
C ALA A 100 0.34 -3.07 -20.09
N GLN A 101 -0.36 -4.19 -19.89
CA GLN A 101 0.18 -5.55 -19.97
C GLN A 101 1.43 -5.71 -19.09
N LYS A 102 1.42 -5.11 -17.90
CA LYS A 102 2.52 -5.16 -16.93
C LYS A 102 2.19 -6.10 -15.79
N PRO A 103 3.17 -6.86 -15.30
CA PRO A 103 2.94 -7.75 -14.15
C PRO A 103 2.60 -6.96 -12.89
N VAL A 104 1.73 -7.56 -12.07
CA VAL A 104 1.49 -7.15 -10.70
C VAL A 104 2.33 -8.06 -9.81
N VAL A 105 3.22 -7.50 -9.02
CA VAL A 105 3.99 -8.22 -8.00
C VAL A 105 3.30 -7.99 -6.65
N PRO A 106 2.66 -9.01 -6.08
CA PRO A 106 2.09 -8.88 -4.75
C PRO A 106 3.22 -8.71 -3.72
N ILE A 107 3.03 -7.84 -2.76
CA ILE A 107 3.97 -7.62 -1.65
C ILE A 107 3.23 -7.72 -0.33
N CYS A 108 3.92 -8.20 0.70
CA CYS A 108 3.35 -8.27 2.04
C CYS A 108 4.29 -7.66 3.07
N VAL A 109 3.77 -6.72 3.85
CA VAL A 109 4.46 -6.15 5.00
C VAL A 109 3.93 -6.80 6.27
N ASN A 110 4.81 -7.36 7.09
CA ASN A 110 4.52 -7.91 8.40
C ASN A 110 5.41 -7.24 9.44
N TYR A 111 4.86 -6.45 10.33
CA TYR A 111 5.62 -5.90 11.46
C TYR A 111 5.88 -6.98 12.50
N LYS A 112 7.13 -7.10 12.96
CA LYS A 112 7.60 -8.15 13.87
C LYS A 112 7.79 -7.66 15.29
N THR A 113 8.60 -6.59 15.42
CA THR A 113 8.97 -6.08 16.74
C THR A 113 8.95 -4.55 16.80
N ILE A 114 8.73 -4.02 18.00
CA ILE A 114 8.93 -2.62 18.38
C ILE A 114 9.90 -2.62 19.57
N ALA A 115 11.03 -1.94 19.44
CA ALA A 115 12.06 -1.90 20.47
C ALA A 115 12.49 -3.29 20.97
N GLY A 116 12.47 -4.30 20.11
CA GLY A 116 12.80 -5.69 20.40
C GLY A 116 11.64 -6.55 20.94
N GLU A 117 10.49 -5.94 21.29
CA GLU A 117 9.30 -6.66 21.77
C GLU A 117 8.39 -7.06 20.59
N PRO A 118 7.81 -8.26 20.57
CA PRO A 118 6.89 -8.69 19.52
C PRO A 118 5.68 -7.77 19.38
N VAL A 119 5.23 -7.55 18.12
CA VAL A 119 3.98 -6.84 17.85
C VAL A 119 2.79 -7.73 18.21
N THR A 120 1.91 -7.19 19.05
CA THR A 120 0.73 -7.88 19.58
C THR A 120 -0.46 -6.93 19.61
N LEU A 121 -1.65 -7.42 20.00
CA LEU A 121 -2.84 -6.57 20.20
C LEU A 121 -2.63 -5.42 21.19
N LYS A 122 -1.64 -5.53 22.10
CA LYS A 122 -1.40 -4.51 23.13
C LYS A 122 -0.62 -3.30 22.63
N ASN A 123 0.24 -3.51 21.64
CA ASN A 123 1.17 -2.48 21.14
C ASN A 123 1.03 -2.19 19.63
N ARG A 124 0.13 -2.86 18.90
CA ARG A 124 -0.05 -2.66 17.46
C ARG A 124 -0.39 -1.22 17.08
N ASP A 125 -1.13 -0.51 17.93
CA ASP A 125 -1.52 0.89 17.72
C ASP A 125 -0.33 1.86 17.78
N GLU A 126 0.84 1.37 18.16
CA GLU A 126 2.09 2.12 18.11
C GLU A 126 2.73 2.11 16.71
N ILE A 127 2.33 1.18 15.84
CA ILE A 127 2.82 1.05 14.46
C ILE A 127 1.70 1.19 13.45
N CYS A 128 0.59 0.45 13.64
CA CYS A 128 -0.56 0.49 12.75
C CYS A 128 -1.24 1.85 12.89
N TRP A 129 -1.46 2.51 11.74
CA TRP A 129 -2.16 3.78 11.70
C TRP A 129 -3.44 3.62 10.89
N TYR A 130 -4.59 3.66 11.55
CA TYR A 130 -5.89 3.34 10.94
C TYR A 130 -7.02 4.12 11.60
N GLY A 131 -8.20 4.09 10.96
CA GLY A 131 -9.38 4.80 11.44
C GLY A 131 -9.15 6.30 11.56
N ASP A 132 -9.58 6.89 12.67
CA ASP A 132 -9.49 8.33 12.94
C ASP A 132 -8.24 8.72 13.75
N MET A 133 -7.21 7.87 13.76
CA MET A 133 -5.96 8.18 14.49
C MET A 133 -5.31 9.46 13.95
N PRO A 134 -5.02 10.46 14.81
CA PRO A 134 -4.36 11.69 14.37
C PRO A 134 -2.92 11.40 13.91
N PHE A 135 -2.58 11.82 12.70
CA PHE A 135 -1.26 11.56 12.10
C PHE A 135 -0.11 12.12 12.95
N GLY A 136 -0.19 13.37 13.36
CA GLY A 136 0.91 14.06 14.02
C GLY A 136 1.30 13.43 15.36
N SER A 137 0.31 13.10 16.21
CA SER A 137 0.56 12.45 17.50
C SER A 137 1.07 11.01 17.33
N HIS A 138 0.53 10.27 16.36
CA HIS A 138 1.00 8.92 16.08
C HIS A 138 2.47 8.94 15.60
N LEU A 139 2.81 9.81 14.63
CA LEU A 139 4.19 9.95 14.15
C LEU A 139 5.15 10.33 15.29
N TRP A 140 4.76 11.29 16.15
CA TRP A 140 5.58 11.68 17.30
C TRP A 140 5.86 10.52 18.24
N ASN A 141 4.84 9.71 18.52
CA ASN A 141 4.98 8.51 19.34
C ASN A 141 5.90 7.47 18.69
N VAL A 142 5.74 7.21 17.40
CA VAL A 142 6.60 6.29 16.65
C VAL A 142 8.08 6.70 16.72
N CYS A 143 8.37 7.99 16.55
CA CYS A 143 9.75 8.50 16.62
C CYS A 143 10.44 8.26 17.97
N GLY A 144 9.66 8.10 19.05
CA GLY A 144 10.16 7.83 20.39
C GLY A 144 10.29 6.35 20.77
N ARG A 145 9.85 5.40 19.90
CA ARG A 145 9.72 3.98 20.28
C ARG A 145 10.98 3.13 20.09
N GLY A 146 11.98 3.61 19.40
CA GLY A 146 13.18 2.83 19.07
C GLY A 146 13.02 2.03 17.76
N PRO A 147 13.84 0.99 17.53
CA PRO A 147 13.83 0.26 16.26
C PRO A 147 12.54 -0.53 16.06
N ILE A 148 12.04 -0.48 14.81
CA ILE A 148 10.90 -1.26 14.35
C ILE A 148 11.42 -2.25 13.31
N GLU A 149 11.11 -3.53 13.49
CA GLU A 149 11.46 -4.58 12.53
C GLU A 149 10.21 -5.01 11.77
N ALA A 150 10.37 -5.12 10.45
CA ALA A 150 9.33 -5.60 9.55
C ALA A 150 9.92 -6.56 8.52
N ASP A 151 9.17 -7.61 8.18
CA ASP A 151 9.44 -8.44 7.00
C ASP A 151 8.70 -7.83 5.80
N LEU A 152 9.41 -7.64 4.68
CA LEU A 152 8.83 -7.29 3.40
C LEU A 152 9.01 -8.47 2.45
N HIS A 153 7.91 -9.08 2.03
CA HIS A 153 7.90 -10.20 1.09
C HIS A 153 7.53 -9.70 -0.30
N PHE A 154 8.36 -10.04 -1.31
CA PHE A 154 8.03 -9.92 -2.73
C PHE A 154 7.59 -11.29 -3.21
N LEU A 155 6.37 -11.39 -3.72
CA LEU A 155 5.75 -12.66 -4.10
C LEU A 155 5.80 -12.86 -5.62
N PRO A 156 5.56 -14.07 -6.13
CA PRO A 156 5.54 -14.33 -7.56
C PRO A 156 4.59 -13.40 -8.30
N GLY A 157 5.07 -12.81 -9.38
CA GLY A 157 4.32 -11.85 -10.17
C GLY A 157 3.09 -12.47 -10.85
N VAL A 158 1.99 -11.76 -10.82
CA VAL A 158 0.75 -12.08 -11.51
C VAL A 158 0.75 -11.32 -12.85
N THR A 159 0.94 -12.01 -13.96
CA THR A 159 0.85 -11.40 -15.29
C THR A 159 -0.61 -11.40 -15.75
N PRO A 160 -1.21 -10.23 -16.04
CA PRO A 160 -2.58 -10.17 -16.51
C PRO A 160 -2.70 -10.63 -17.97
N GLY A 161 -3.77 -11.32 -18.29
CA GLY A 161 -4.19 -11.58 -19.67
C GLY A 161 -4.63 -10.29 -20.36
N ARG A 162 -4.65 -10.29 -21.74
CA ARG A 162 -4.97 -9.07 -22.51
C ARG A 162 -6.36 -8.50 -22.23
N GLU A 163 -7.33 -9.35 -21.94
CA GLU A 163 -8.74 -8.99 -21.69
C GLU A 163 -9.23 -9.50 -20.32
N GLU A 164 -8.29 -9.78 -19.42
CA GLU A 164 -8.61 -10.31 -18.10
C GLU A 164 -9.36 -9.27 -17.27
N ASP A 165 -10.39 -9.70 -16.51
CA ASP A 165 -11.06 -8.81 -15.55
C ASP A 165 -10.06 -8.35 -14.49
N PRO A 166 -9.90 -7.04 -14.26
CA PRO A 166 -9.02 -6.52 -13.22
C PRO A 166 -9.35 -7.05 -11.82
N GLY A 167 -10.59 -7.51 -11.61
CA GLY A 167 -11.02 -8.14 -10.36
C GLY A 167 -10.36 -9.51 -10.15
N ASP A 168 -10.16 -10.30 -11.21
CA ASP A 168 -9.50 -11.61 -11.12
C ASP A 168 -8.00 -11.43 -10.81
N VAL A 169 -7.37 -10.43 -11.42
CA VAL A 169 -5.99 -10.04 -11.09
C VAL A 169 -5.87 -9.61 -9.62
N ALA A 170 -6.84 -8.81 -9.14
CA ALA A 170 -6.89 -8.37 -7.74
C ALA A 170 -7.04 -9.55 -6.78
N VAL A 171 -7.92 -10.52 -7.08
CA VAL A 171 -8.12 -11.73 -6.26
C VAL A 171 -6.85 -12.56 -6.21
N ARG A 172 -6.18 -12.81 -7.34
CA ARG A 172 -4.91 -13.56 -7.36
C ARG A 172 -3.82 -12.87 -6.55
N ALA A 173 -3.70 -11.55 -6.67
CA ALA A 173 -2.74 -10.77 -5.90
C ALA A 173 -3.06 -10.81 -4.40
N GLN A 174 -4.33 -10.64 -4.02
CA GLN A 174 -4.78 -10.73 -2.64
C GLN A 174 -4.49 -12.10 -2.03
N THR A 175 -4.86 -13.19 -2.72
CA THR A 175 -4.62 -14.57 -2.26
C THR A 175 -3.13 -14.82 -1.98
N ALA A 176 -2.25 -14.30 -2.85
CA ALA A 176 -0.81 -14.42 -2.63
C ALA A 176 -0.35 -13.66 -1.37
N VAL A 177 -0.87 -12.45 -1.13
CA VAL A 177 -0.55 -11.67 0.08
C VAL A 177 -1.09 -12.37 1.34
N GLU A 178 -2.35 -12.84 1.33
CA GLU A 178 -2.97 -13.55 2.46
C GLU A 178 -2.21 -14.81 2.86
N ALA A 179 -1.59 -15.50 1.89
CA ALA A 179 -0.82 -16.74 2.15
C ALA A 179 0.41 -16.51 3.03
N VAL A 180 0.95 -15.28 3.08
CA VAL A 180 2.16 -14.94 3.85
C VAL A 180 1.91 -13.88 4.91
N PHE A 181 0.75 -13.26 4.91
CA PHE A 181 0.36 -12.29 5.91
C PHE A 181 0.24 -12.95 7.29
N ARG A 182 0.78 -12.29 8.29
CA ARG A 182 0.70 -12.73 9.69
C ARG A 182 -0.22 -11.79 10.46
N PRO A 183 -1.47 -12.22 10.76
CA PRO A 183 -2.39 -11.41 11.56
C PRO A 183 -1.80 -11.07 12.92
N ILE A 184 -1.94 -9.82 13.32
CA ILE A 184 -1.52 -9.37 14.65
C ILE A 184 -2.53 -9.89 15.68
N GLY A 185 -2.06 -10.73 16.59
CA GLY A 185 -2.89 -11.23 17.71
C GLY A 185 -3.55 -12.60 17.48
N LYS A 186 -3.11 -13.35 16.48
CA LYS A 186 -3.45 -14.79 16.34
C LYS A 186 -2.27 -15.66 16.69
#